data_cbe696b9cc95311ae8e1017dd90efb72
#
_entry.id   cbe696b9cc95311ae8e1017dd90efb72
#
_cell.length_a   1.000
_cell.length_b   1.000
_cell.length_c   1.000
_cell.angle_alpha   90.00
_cell.angle_beta   90.00
_cell.angle_gamma   90.00
#
_symmetry.space_group_name_H-M   'P 1'
#
loop_
_entity.id
_entity.type
_entity.pdbx_description
1 polymer ?
#
loop_
_entity_poly.entity_id
_entity_poly.type
_entity_poly.pdbx_seq_one_letter_code
_entity_poly.pdbx_strand_id
1 'polypeptide(L)'
;MVLMGLEIGGAETHVAELAIELARRGHEIHIASNGGIYENEIAKYNIEHHKLPLHVKNPFSMNKSYKGLKKLIKKNNYDIVHAHARIPGFICGLLQKKLKFRFITTAHWVFKTNLMLKYMTNWGERSIAVSNDIKKYLYDSYGYPGEKVDVTINGIDTQKFSADIDWSDVAKEFDLKEGKKRIVYVSRMDTDRSAVAFNLLNVTPKLIEKYPDLEVVIVGGGNDYNRLVGKINEVNGILGKRVAIATNGRTDINKFVASGDMFIGVSRAALEAMSAQKPVIIAGNEGYIGVFGKDKTDISVKTNFCCRSCEMPTDDLLY
;
A
#
# COMPACT_ATOMS: atom_id res chain seq x y z
N MET A 1 16.73 2.11 -7.17
CA MET A 1 15.40 1.45 -7.20
C MET A 1 14.60 1.95 -8.39
N VAL A 2 13.73 1.11 -9.00
CA VAL A 2 12.98 1.47 -10.22
C VAL A 2 11.52 1.08 -10.05
N LEU A 3 10.59 2.05 -10.16
CA LEU A 3 9.16 1.82 -10.00
C LEU A 3 8.34 2.73 -10.94
N MET A 4 7.02 2.55 -10.98
CA MET A 4 6.17 3.28 -11.92
C MET A 4 5.97 4.74 -11.51
N GLY A 5 5.72 5.01 -10.24
CA GLY A 5 5.49 6.33 -9.66
C GLY A 5 5.82 6.34 -8.17
N LEU A 6 5.69 7.49 -7.53
CA LEU A 6 5.85 7.73 -6.09
C LEU A 6 4.59 8.40 -5.50
N GLU A 7 3.42 8.03 -6.05
CA GLU A 7 2.12 8.48 -5.54
C GLU A 7 1.71 7.68 -4.30
N ILE A 8 0.54 7.98 -3.72
CA ILE A 8 0.02 7.25 -2.56
C ILE A 8 -0.38 5.83 -2.97
N GLY A 9 0.31 4.85 -2.41
CA GLY A 9 0.06 3.43 -2.65
C GLY A 9 0.99 2.53 -1.83
N GLY A 10 0.56 1.30 -1.54
CA GLY A 10 1.32 0.40 -0.67
C GLY A 10 2.72 0.04 -1.19
N ALA A 11 2.88 -0.13 -2.51
CA ALA A 11 4.19 -0.40 -3.11
C ALA A 11 5.08 0.84 -3.12
N GLU A 12 4.51 2.01 -3.39
CA GLU A 12 5.19 3.30 -3.41
C GLU A 12 5.68 3.68 -2.01
N THR A 13 4.80 3.54 -0.99
CA THR A 13 5.17 3.73 0.43
C THR A 13 6.28 2.77 0.85
N HIS A 14 6.15 1.47 0.48
CA HIS A 14 7.19 0.48 0.76
C HIS A 14 8.55 0.88 0.16
N VAL A 15 8.57 1.35 -1.10
CA VAL A 15 9.83 1.77 -1.75
C VAL A 15 10.41 3.01 -1.08
N ALA A 16 9.59 4.00 -0.77
CA ALA A 16 10.05 5.22 -0.11
C ALA A 16 10.67 4.90 1.27
N GLU A 17 9.98 4.12 2.10
CA GLU A 17 10.49 3.75 3.43
C GLU A 17 11.71 2.83 3.37
N LEU A 18 11.73 1.85 2.46
CA LEU A 18 12.92 1.00 2.24
C LEU A 18 14.12 1.85 1.80
N ALA A 19 13.91 2.81 0.89
CA ALA A 19 14.96 3.68 0.41
C ALA A 19 15.51 4.57 1.54
N ILE A 20 14.62 5.14 2.37
CA ILE A 20 14.99 5.98 3.53
C ILE A 20 15.79 5.15 4.53
N GLU A 21 15.34 3.94 4.86
CA GLU A 21 16.04 3.09 5.83
C GLU A 21 17.41 2.63 5.32
N LEU A 22 17.53 2.31 4.03
CA LEU A 22 18.83 1.99 3.42
C LEU A 22 19.76 3.21 3.40
N ALA A 23 19.25 4.41 3.11
CA ALA A 23 20.02 5.65 3.18
C ALA A 23 20.51 5.94 4.61
N ARG A 24 19.68 5.73 5.63
CA ARG A 24 20.06 5.82 7.05
C ARG A 24 21.17 4.86 7.43
N ARG A 25 21.25 3.70 6.78
CA ARG A 25 22.32 2.71 6.96
C ARG A 25 23.59 3.00 6.14
N GLY A 26 23.65 4.13 5.47
CA GLY A 26 24.83 4.59 4.73
C GLY A 26 24.91 4.11 3.28
N HIS A 27 23.83 3.53 2.73
CA HIS A 27 23.79 3.20 1.31
C HIS A 27 23.45 4.42 0.46
N GLU A 28 24.09 4.57 -0.68
CA GLU A 28 23.74 5.55 -1.70
C GLU A 28 22.52 5.03 -2.50
N ILE A 29 21.42 5.75 -2.43
CA ILE A 29 20.15 5.33 -3.03
C ILE A 29 19.71 6.34 -4.10
N HIS A 30 19.41 5.79 -5.28
CA HIS A 30 18.77 6.51 -6.36
C HIS A 30 17.41 5.87 -6.69
N ILE A 31 16.40 6.69 -6.96
CA ILE A 31 15.07 6.22 -7.37
C ILE A 31 14.77 6.75 -8.78
N ALA A 32 14.35 5.86 -9.67
CA ALA A 32 13.84 6.22 -11.00
C ALA A 32 12.34 5.89 -11.07
N SER A 33 11.51 6.90 -11.32
CA SER A 33 10.06 6.77 -11.45
C SER A 33 9.45 7.94 -12.22
N ASN A 34 8.11 7.95 -12.40
CA ASN A 34 7.41 9.12 -12.93
C ASN A 34 7.34 10.31 -11.95
N GLY A 35 7.73 10.10 -10.70
CA GLY A 35 7.56 11.06 -9.61
C GLY A 35 6.26 10.87 -8.84
N GLY A 36 6.01 11.75 -7.88
CA GLY A 36 4.82 11.75 -7.04
C GLY A 36 5.07 12.40 -5.69
N ILE A 37 4.11 12.24 -4.78
CA ILE A 37 4.06 12.94 -3.49
C ILE A 37 5.25 12.65 -2.58
N TYR A 38 5.86 11.44 -2.69
CA TYR A 38 7.00 11.04 -1.88
C TYR A 38 8.34 11.67 -2.32
N GLU A 39 8.41 12.40 -3.45
CA GLU A 39 9.67 13.03 -3.90
C GLU A 39 10.28 13.94 -2.83
N ASN A 40 9.45 14.76 -2.19
CA ASN A 40 9.91 15.68 -1.14
C ASN A 40 10.35 14.95 0.14
N GLU A 41 9.75 13.80 0.45
CA GLU A 41 10.10 13.01 1.63
C GLU A 41 11.46 12.33 1.45
N ILE A 42 11.68 11.67 0.34
CA ILE A 42 12.95 10.98 0.05
C ILE A 42 14.12 11.96 -0.13
N ALA A 43 13.87 13.15 -0.66
CA ALA A 43 14.90 14.18 -0.83
C ALA A 43 15.55 14.62 0.50
N LYS A 44 14.80 14.57 1.62
CA LYS A 44 15.31 14.88 2.96
C LYS A 44 16.45 13.94 3.43
N TYR A 45 16.54 12.77 2.80
CA TYR A 45 17.55 11.74 3.10
C TYR A 45 18.64 11.62 2.02
N ASN A 46 18.81 12.67 1.20
CA ASN A 46 19.77 12.72 0.09
C ASN A 46 19.56 11.62 -0.96
N ILE A 47 18.33 11.14 -1.12
CA ILE A 47 17.97 10.16 -2.16
C ILE A 47 17.70 10.91 -3.46
N GLU A 48 18.49 10.62 -4.50
CA GLU A 48 18.34 11.26 -5.81
C GLU A 48 17.19 10.64 -6.58
N HIS A 49 16.21 11.47 -7.02
CA HIS A 49 15.10 11.02 -7.85
C HIS A 49 15.33 11.38 -9.33
N HIS A 50 15.15 10.39 -10.20
CA HIS A 50 15.28 10.52 -11.66
C HIS A 50 13.92 10.34 -12.34
N LYS A 51 13.35 11.41 -12.88
CA LYS A 51 12.03 11.39 -13.50
C LYS A 51 12.06 10.70 -14.88
N LEU A 52 11.41 9.55 -14.98
CA LEU A 52 11.27 8.74 -16.19
C LEU A 52 9.82 8.26 -16.37
N PRO A 53 9.27 8.18 -17.61
CA PRO A 53 7.87 7.81 -17.85
C PRO A 53 7.62 6.29 -17.72
N LEU A 54 7.99 5.73 -16.56
CA LEU A 54 7.92 4.29 -16.25
C LEU A 54 6.50 3.76 -16.02
N HIS A 55 5.50 4.64 -15.91
CA HIS A 55 4.09 4.31 -15.73
C HIS A 55 3.35 4.07 -17.06
N VAL A 56 3.94 4.51 -18.20
CA VAL A 56 3.29 4.48 -19.51
C VAL A 56 3.73 3.28 -20.33
N LYS A 57 2.75 2.55 -20.90
CA LYS A 57 2.96 1.27 -21.61
C LYS A 57 3.21 1.41 -23.10
N ASN A 58 3.16 2.63 -23.67
CA ASN A 58 3.38 2.79 -25.11
C ASN A 58 4.87 2.62 -25.48
N PRO A 59 5.19 2.18 -26.71
CA PRO A 59 6.56 1.90 -27.14
C PRO A 59 7.51 3.10 -27.05
N PHE A 60 7.01 4.31 -27.29
CA PHE A 60 7.81 5.54 -27.23
C PHE A 60 8.28 5.83 -25.80
N SER A 61 7.35 5.81 -24.83
CA SER A 61 7.68 6.02 -23.43
C SER A 61 8.56 4.91 -22.86
N MET A 62 8.33 3.65 -23.26
CA MET A 62 9.19 2.53 -22.88
C MET A 62 10.61 2.70 -23.42
N ASN A 63 10.79 3.16 -24.67
CA ASN A 63 12.11 3.45 -25.23
C ASN A 63 12.79 4.62 -24.54
N LYS A 64 12.04 5.68 -24.18
CA LYS A 64 12.56 6.81 -23.38
C LYS A 64 13.04 6.33 -22.01
N SER A 65 12.24 5.52 -21.32
CA SER A 65 12.59 4.92 -20.04
C SER A 65 13.82 3.99 -20.15
N TYR A 66 13.88 3.15 -21.19
CA TYR A 66 15.02 2.30 -21.48
C TYR A 66 16.32 3.10 -21.68
N LYS A 67 16.28 4.16 -22.52
CA LYS A 67 17.45 5.02 -22.76
C LYS A 67 17.86 5.77 -21.49
N GLY A 68 16.89 6.28 -20.72
CA GLY A 68 17.14 6.97 -19.45
C GLY A 68 17.80 6.07 -18.42
N LEU A 69 17.22 4.88 -18.14
CA LEU A 69 17.79 3.91 -17.23
C LEU A 69 19.17 3.42 -17.68
N LYS A 70 19.36 3.18 -18.99
CA LYS A 70 20.68 2.82 -19.55
C LYS A 70 21.74 3.86 -19.25
N LYS A 71 21.39 5.16 -19.40
CA LYS A 71 22.31 6.28 -19.11
C LYS A 71 22.64 6.32 -17.61
N LEU A 72 21.65 6.21 -16.74
CA LEU A 72 21.83 6.23 -15.29
C LEU A 72 22.70 5.07 -14.81
N ILE A 73 22.40 3.84 -15.23
CA ILE A 73 23.15 2.64 -14.84
C ILE A 73 24.61 2.74 -15.29
N LYS A 74 24.85 3.22 -16.52
CA LYS A 74 26.23 3.40 -17.00
C LYS A 74 26.99 4.51 -16.28
N LYS A 75 26.30 5.62 -15.92
CA LYS A 75 26.94 6.76 -15.28
C LYS A 75 27.36 6.42 -13.84
N ASN A 76 26.49 5.74 -13.10
CA ASN A 76 26.63 5.58 -11.66
C ASN A 76 27.19 4.19 -11.25
N ASN A 77 27.26 3.24 -12.21
CA ASN A 77 27.78 1.88 -11.96
C ASN A 77 27.19 1.23 -10.71
N TYR A 78 25.85 1.22 -10.59
CA TYR A 78 25.17 0.69 -9.41
C TYR A 78 25.51 -0.78 -9.12
N ASP A 79 25.73 -1.13 -7.87
CA ASP A 79 25.93 -2.51 -7.42
C ASP A 79 24.67 -3.35 -7.63
N ILE A 80 23.50 -2.77 -7.35
CA ILE A 80 22.19 -3.43 -7.45
C ILE A 80 21.19 -2.54 -8.14
N VAL A 81 20.44 -3.08 -9.08
CA VAL A 81 19.23 -2.46 -9.65
C VAL A 81 18.03 -3.26 -9.14
N HIS A 82 17.13 -2.60 -8.42
CA HIS A 82 15.96 -3.20 -7.80
C HIS A 82 14.67 -2.66 -8.42
N ALA A 83 13.87 -3.52 -9.06
CA ALA A 83 12.60 -3.12 -9.68
C ALA A 83 11.39 -3.59 -8.86
N HIS A 84 10.37 -2.71 -8.73
CA HIS A 84 9.19 -2.93 -7.91
C HIS A 84 7.87 -3.06 -8.69
N ALA A 85 7.94 -3.17 -10.02
CA ALA A 85 6.76 -3.38 -10.87
C ALA A 85 7.15 -4.07 -12.18
N ARG A 86 6.15 -4.66 -12.88
CA ARG A 86 6.40 -5.44 -14.11
C ARG A 86 7.05 -4.65 -15.24
N ILE A 87 6.62 -3.40 -15.50
CA ILE A 87 7.21 -2.57 -16.57
C ILE A 87 8.67 -2.21 -16.24
N PRO A 88 8.99 -1.65 -15.05
CA PRO A 88 10.36 -1.52 -14.59
C PRO A 88 11.16 -2.81 -14.69
N GLY A 89 10.62 -3.93 -14.22
CA GLY A 89 11.26 -5.24 -14.27
C GLY A 89 11.59 -5.70 -15.68
N PHE A 90 10.68 -5.51 -16.65
CA PHE A 90 10.92 -5.81 -18.05
C PHE A 90 12.07 -4.97 -18.63
N ILE A 91 12.04 -3.65 -18.42
CA ILE A 91 13.07 -2.74 -18.96
C ILE A 91 14.43 -3.04 -18.33
N CYS A 92 14.49 -3.24 -17.00
CA CYS A 92 15.72 -3.60 -16.31
C CYS A 92 16.27 -4.95 -16.75
N GLY A 93 15.42 -5.95 -16.99
CA GLY A 93 15.83 -7.25 -17.50
C GLY A 93 16.44 -7.18 -18.91
N LEU A 94 15.94 -6.30 -19.80
CA LEU A 94 16.56 -6.05 -21.09
C LEU A 94 17.93 -5.37 -20.97
N LEU A 95 18.08 -4.46 -19.99
CA LEU A 95 19.32 -3.75 -19.74
C LEU A 95 20.37 -4.65 -19.09
N GLN A 96 19.96 -5.53 -18.16
CA GLN A 96 20.86 -6.48 -17.48
C GLN A 96 21.62 -7.37 -18.46
N LYS A 97 20.95 -7.87 -19.50
CA LYS A 97 21.59 -8.68 -20.55
C LYS A 97 22.79 -7.98 -21.22
N LYS A 98 22.76 -6.64 -21.24
CA LYS A 98 23.78 -5.79 -21.89
C LYS A 98 24.80 -5.18 -20.94
N LEU A 99 24.37 -4.83 -19.72
CA LEU A 99 25.17 -4.05 -18.76
C LEU A 99 25.69 -4.89 -17.59
N LYS A 100 25.18 -6.12 -17.42
CA LYS A 100 25.67 -7.13 -16.45
C LYS A 100 25.69 -6.65 -14.97
N PHE A 101 24.71 -5.84 -14.55
CA PHE A 101 24.53 -5.46 -13.14
C PHE A 101 23.73 -6.54 -12.38
N ARG A 102 23.80 -6.56 -11.06
CA ARG A 102 22.94 -7.42 -10.22
C ARG A 102 21.51 -6.90 -10.25
N PHE A 103 20.56 -7.76 -10.59
CA PHE A 103 19.17 -7.38 -10.77
C PHE A 103 18.25 -8.18 -9.84
N ILE A 104 17.54 -7.45 -8.97
CA ILE A 104 16.52 -8.01 -8.08
C ILE A 104 15.16 -7.34 -8.31
N THR A 105 14.10 -8.03 -7.90
CA THR A 105 12.73 -7.49 -7.98
C THR A 105 11.99 -7.72 -6.66
N THR A 106 10.94 -6.90 -6.42
CA THR A 106 9.93 -7.20 -5.40
C THR A 106 8.57 -7.34 -6.04
N ALA A 107 7.89 -8.45 -5.74
CA ALA A 107 6.51 -8.71 -6.11
C ALA A 107 5.58 -8.29 -4.96
N HIS A 108 4.79 -7.23 -5.19
CA HIS A 108 3.90 -6.65 -4.19
C HIS A 108 2.46 -7.15 -4.28
N TRP A 109 2.08 -7.76 -5.41
CA TRP A 109 0.69 -8.12 -5.68
C TRP A 109 0.57 -9.27 -6.69
N VAL A 110 -0.60 -9.92 -6.68
CA VAL A 110 -0.97 -10.93 -7.64
C VAL A 110 -1.74 -10.28 -8.80
N PHE A 111 -1.27 -10.44 -10.02
CA PHE A 111 -1.91 -9.89 -11.22
C PHE A 111 -2.34 -10.99 -12.17
N LYS A 112 -3.47 -10.78 -12.86
CA LYS A 112 -3.83 -11.65 -13.99
C LYS A 112 -2.68 -11.64 -15.00
N THR A 113 -2.28 -12.83 -15.47
CA THR A 113 -1.22 -13.00 -16.46
C THR A 113 -1.74 -13.74 -17.68
N ASN A 114 -1.08 -13.53 -18.82
CA ASN A 114 -1.28 -14.27 -20.06
C ASN A 114 0.09 -14.59 -20.67
N LEU A 115 0.11 -15.35 -21.74
CA LEU A 115 1.37 -15.78 -22.40
C LEU A 115 2.29 -14.59 -22.74
N MET A 116 1.75 -13.50 -23.30
CA MET A 116 2.53 -12.32 -23.64
C MET A 116 3.15 -11.68 -22.40
N LEU A 117 2.36 -11.47 -21.34
CA LEU A 117 2.84 -10.89 -20.08
C LEU A 117 3.84 -11.81 -19.38
N LYS A 118 3.68 -13.13 -19.50
CA LYS A 118 4.63 -14.10 -18.97
C LYS A 118 6.03 -13.92 -19.60
N TYR A 119 6.10 -13.76 -20.90
CA TYR A 119 7.37 -13.53 -21.62
C TYR A 119 7.95 -12.11 -21.41
N MET A 120 7.10 -11.12 -21.24
CA MET A 120 7.51 -9.72 -21.02
C MET A 120 7.86 -9.41 -19.56
N THR A 121 7.58 -10.30 -18.61
CA THR A 121 7.92 -10.04 -17.22
C THR A 121 9.29 -10.67 -16.88
N ASN A 122 10.15 -9.90 -16.19
CA ASN A 122 11.43 -10.38 -15.71
C ASN A 122 11.49 -10.18 -14.18
N TRP A 123 11.69 -11.26 -13.46
CA TRP A 123 11.76 -11.27 -11.99
C TRP A 123 13.18 -11.18 -11.44
N GLY A 124 14.17 -10.89 -12.29
CA GLY A 124 15.56 -10.71 -11.89
C GLY A 124 16.30 -12.02 -11.62
N GLU A 125 17.48 -11.90 -11.03
CA GLU A 125 18.30 -13.03 -10.55
C GLU A 125 17.74 -13.61 -9.25
N ARG A 126 17.17 -12.74 -8.41
CA ARG A 126 16.41 -13.04 -7.20
C ARG A 126 15.19 -12.15 -7.13
N SER A 127 14.14 -12.63 -6.47
CA SER A 127 12.92 -11.88 -6.24
C SER A 127 12.54 -11.92 -4.76
N ILE A 128 11.99 -10.82 -4.28
CA ILE A 128 11.36 -10.73 -2.97
C ILE A 128 9.85 -10.82 -3.17
N ALA A 129 9.19 -11.71 -2.44
CA ALA A 129 7.74 -11.78 -2.38
C ALA A 129 7.27 -11.30 -1.00
N VAL A 130 6.26 -10.43 -0.95
CA VAL A 130 5.78 -9.89 0.35
C VAL A 130 4.88 -10.88 1.11
N SER A 131 4.69 -12.10 0.57
CA SER A 131 3.96 -13.19 1.23
C SER A 131 4.17 -14.54 0.51
N ASN A 132 3.82 -15.64 1.20
CA ASN A 132 3.96 -16.98 0.65
C ASN A 132 3.03 -17.24 -0.55
N ASP A 133 1.84 -16.68 -0.59
CA ASP A 133 0.93 -16.79 -1.72
C ASP A 133 1.46 -16.06 -2.96
N ILE A 134 2.17 -14.93 -2.79
CA ILE A 134 2.87 -14.26 -3.88
C ILE A 134 4.06 -15.08 -4.36
N LYS A 135 4.82 -15.72 -3.46
CA LYS A 135 5.86 -16.68 -3.85
C LYS A 135 5.28 -17.82 -4.70
N LYS A 136 4.16 -18.38 -4.25
CA LYS A 136 3.43 -19.42 -5.00
C LYS A 136 2.96 -18.90 -6.38
N TYR A 137 2.41 -17.67 -6.42
CA TYR A 137 2.01 -17.02 -7.67
C TYR A 137 3.18 -16.87 -8.67
N LEU A 138 4.38 -16.51 -8.21
CA LEU A 138 5.56 -16.39 -9.08
C LEU A 138 5.91 -17.75 -9.70
N TYR A 139 5.82 -18.82 -8.95
CA TYR A 139 6.03 -20.17 -9.45
C TYR A 139 4.93 -20.60 -10.42
N ASP A 140 3.67 -20.55 -10.00
CA ASP A 140 2.53 -21.05 -10.79
C ASP A 140 2.33 -20.27 -12.10
N SER A 141 2.43 -18.95 -12.05
CA SER A 141 2.13 -18.09 -13.20
C SER A 141 3.32 -17.86 -14.14
N TYR A 142 4.53 -17.88 -13.62
CA TYR A 142 5.74 -17.55 -14.41
C TYR A 142 6.75 -18.70 -14.51
N GLY A 143 6.60 -19.76 -13.73
CA GLY A 143 7.60 -20.81 -13.60
C GLY A 143 8.90 -20.29 -12.96
N TYR A 144 8.81 -19.22 -12.16
CA TYR A 144 9.99 -18.64 -11.53
C TYR A 144 10.42 -19.50 -10.34
N PRO A 145 11.71 -19.94 -10.27
CA PRO A 145 12.15 -20.92 -9.28
C PRO A 145 11.99 -20.44 -7.84
N GLY A 146 11.38 -21.26 -6.99
CA GLY A 146 11.07 -20.90 -5.61
C GLY A 146 12.30 -20.67 -4.74
N GLU A 147 13.44 -21.30 -5.04
CA GLU A 147 14.74 -21.08 -4.37
C GLU A 147 15.36 -19.72 -4.68
N LYS A 148 14.87 -19.03 -5.70
CA LYS A 148 15.23 -17.64 -6.04
C LYS A 148 14.31 -16.59 -5.44
N VAL A 149 13.31 -17.03 -4.65
CA VAL A 149 12.33 -16.14 -4.03
C VAL A 149 12.50 -16.15 -2.52
N ASP A 150 12.89 -15.01 -1.98
CA ASP A 150 12.87 -14.76 -0.55
C ASP A 150 11.51 -14.18 -0.17
N VAL A 151 10.92 -14.62 0.95
CA VAL A 151 9.65 -14.07 1.45
C VAL A 151 9.93 -13.16 2.62
N THR A 152 9.48 -11.91 2.50
CA THR A 152 9.52 -10.94 3.60
C THR A 152 8.15 -10.27 3.69
N ILE A 153 7.56 -10.24 4.87
CA ILE A 153 6.38 -9.39 5.08
C ILE A 153 6.78 -7.91 4.99
N ASN A 154 5.81 -7.01 4.78
CA ASN A 154 6.07 -5.58 4.76
C ASN A 154 6.70 -5.12 6.09
N GLY A 155 7.84 -4.47 6.01
CA GLY A 155 8.44 -3.77 7.14
C GLY A 155 7.63 -2.52 7.47
N ILE A 156 7.48 -2.20 8.76
CA ILE A 156 6.78 -1.02 9.25
C ILE A 156 7.73 -0.21 10.11
N ASP A 157 7.74 1.10 9.91
CA ASP A 157 8.44 2.04 10.81
C ASP A 157 7.61 2.18 12.10
N THR A 158 8.04 1.44 13.13
CA THR A 158 7.34 1.38 14.42
C THR A 158 7.48 2.67 15.24
N GLN A 159 8.38 3.57 14.88
CA GLN A 159 8.46 4.91 15.47
C GLN A 159 7.45 5.84 14.82
N LYS A 160 7.32 5.78 13.49
CA LYS A 160 6.32 6.53 12.73
C LYS A 160 4.89 6.08 13.05
N PHE A 161 4.69 4.78 13.26
CA PHE A 161 3.40 4.18 13.62
C PHE A 161 3.45 3.69 15.07
N SER A 162 3.35 4.63 16.01
CA SER A 162 3.29 4.40 17.46
C SER A 162 1.95 4.88 18.01
N ALA A 163 1.54 4.33 19.16
CA ALA A 163 0.34 4.77 19.88
C ALA A 163 0.45 6.23 20.38
N ASP A 164 1.68 6.70 20.60
CA ASP A 164 1.98 8.01 21.21
C ASP A 164 2.12 9.14 20.16
N ILE A 165 1.80 8.90 18.90
CA ILE A 165 1.86 9.92 17.85
C ILE A 165 0.85 11.03 18.15
N ASP A 166 1.33 12.27 18.17
CA ASP A 166 0.47 13.45 18.26
C ASP A 166 -0.38 13.58 16.98
N TRP A 167 -1.69 13.63 17.17
CA TRP A 167 -2.69 13.76 16.11
C TRP A 167 -3.53 15.04 16.22
N SER A 168 -3.08 16.01 17.05
CA SER A 168 -3.82 17.24 17.36
C SER A 168 -4.08 18.10 16.11
N ASP A 169 -3.16 18.11 15.13
CA ASP A 169 -3.32 18.84 13.88
C ASP A 169 -4.42 18.25 12.99
N VAL A 170 -4.47 16.92 12.82
CA VAL A 170 -5.57 16.28 12.08
C VAL A 170 -6.89 16.36 12.84
N ALA A 171 -6.85 16.35 14.18
CA ALA A 171 -8.03 16.60 14.99
C ALA A 171 -8.62 17.99 14.71
N LYS A 172 -7.76 19.01 14.65
CA LYS A 172 -8.17 20.39 14.33
C LYS A 172 -8.63 20.52 12.87
N GLU A 173 -7.92 19.92 11.92
CA GLU A 173 -8.25 19.99 10.50
C GLU A 173 -9.62 19.38 10.19
N PHE A 174 -9.92 18.22 10.80
CA PHE A 174 -11.15 17.46 10.56
C PHE A 174 -12.19 17.59 11.67
N ASP A 175 -11.98 18.49 12.64
CA ASP A 175 -12.87 18.67 13.81
C ASP A 175 -13.19 17.34 14.53
N LEU A 176 -12.13 16.51 14.75
CA LEU A 176 -12.25 15.26 15.49
C LEU A 176 -12.35 15.57 16.99
N LYS A 177 -13.44 15.13 17.62
CA LYS A 177 -13.68 15.46 19.03
C LYS A 177 -12.92 14.51 19.96
N GLU A 178 -12.35 15.04 21.04
CA GLU A 178 -11.85 14.25 22.15
C GLU A 178 -13.01 13.50 22.83
N GLY A 179 -12.69 12.34 23.43
CA GLY A 179 -13.68 11.51 24.13
C GLY A 179 -14.61 10.70 23.24
N LYS A 180 -14.58 10.87 21.92
CA LYS A 180 -15.30 10.02 20.99
C LYS A 180 -14.58 8.69 20.80
N LYS A 181 -15.36 7.61 20.67
CA LYS A 181 -14.84 6.33 20.18
C LYS A 181 -14.71 6.39 18.66
N ARG A 182 -13.59 5.97 18.12
CA ARG A 182 -13.30 6.18 16.69
C ARG A 182 -12.89 4.90 15.99
N ILE A 183 -13.61 4.59 14.90
CA ILE A 183 -13.22 3.58 13.92
C ILE A 183 -12.50 4.29 12.79
N VAL A 184 -11.27 3.88 12.48
CA VAL A 184 -10.50 4.38 11.35
C VAL A 184 -10.40 3.30 10.28
N TYR A 185 -10.76 3.63 9.05
CA TYR A 185 -10.59 2.79 7.87
C TYR A 185 -9.64 3.46 6.89
N VAL A 186 -8.60 2.75 6.45
CA VAL A 186 -7.62 3.27 5.48
C VAL A 186 -7.56 2.37 4.26
N SER A 187 -7.90 2.94 3.09
CA SER A 187 -7.79 2.25 1.80
C SER A 187 -7.79 3.26 0.66
N ARG A 188 -7.39 2.84 -0.53
CA ARG A 188 -7.72 3.60 -1.73
C ARG A 188 -9.22 3.48 -2.03
N MET A 189 -9.84 4.61 -2.36
CA MET A 189 -11.26 4.69 -2.72
C MET A 189 -11.43 4.55 -4.25
N ASP A 190 -10.92 3.46 -4.79
CA ASP A 190 -11.18 3.05 -6.16
C ASP A 190 -12.38 2.10 -6.19
N THR A 191 -13.15 2.06 -7.28
CA THR A 191 -14.39 1.26 -7.41
C THR A 191 -14.20 -0.22 -7.07
N ASP A 192 -13.01 -0.78 -7.32
CA ASP A 192 -12.66 -2.16 -7.00
C ASP A 192 -12.23 -2.36 -5.53
N ARG A 193 -12.14 -1.31 -4.71
CA ARG A 193 -11.60 -1.33 -3.33
C ARG A 193 -12.47 -0.65 -2.29
N SER A 194 -13.43 0.15 -2.69
CA SER A 194 -14.27 0.96 -1.81
C SER A 194 -15.37 0.18 -1.07
N ALA A 195 -15.62 -1.08 -1.43
CA ALA A 195 -16.74 -1.87 -0.90
C ALA A 195 -16.81 -1.91 0.63
N VAL A 196 -15.68 -2.14 1.31
CA VAL A 196 -15.63 -2.19 2.79
C VAL A 196 -16.01 -0.85 3.43
N ALA A 197 -15.64 0.29 2.81
CA ALA A 197 -16.04 1.61 3.28
C ALA A 197 -17.57 1.79 3.21
N PHE A 198 -18.20 1.31 2.13
CA PHE A 198 -19.66 1.35 2.01
C PHE A 198 -20.36 0.42 2.98
N ASN A 199 -19.85 -0.80 3.18
CA ASN A 199 -20.39 -1.74 4.18
C ASN A 199 -20.30 -1.13 5.59
N LEU A 200 -19.16 -0.51 5.96
CA LEU A 200 -19.00 0.18 7.23
C LEU A 200 -20.02 1.32 7.39
N LEU A 201 -20.24 2.12 6.35
CA LEU A 201 -21.23 3.20 6.37
C LEU A 201 -22.68 2.67 6.47
N ASN A 202 -22.99 1.53 5.83
CA ASN A 202 -24.31 0.91 5.94
C ASN A 202 -24.63 0.44 7.36
N VAL A 203 -23.65 -0.08 8.10
CA VAL A 203 -23.86 -0.53 9.48
C VAL A 203 -23.73 0.59 10.51
N THR A 204 -23.15 1.74 10.13
CA THR A 204 -22.94 2.88 11.03
C THR A 204 -24.22 3.33 11.76
N PRO A 205 -25.42 3.43 11.15
CA PRO A 205 -26.62 3.79 11.89
C PRO A 205 -26.93 2.82 13.05
N LYS A 206 -26.85 1.51 12.83
CA LYS A 206 -27.06 0.50 13.87
C LYS A 206 -25.96 0.58 14.98
N LEU A 207 -24.72 0.86 14.59
CA LEU A 207 -23.63 1.04 15.55
C LEU A 207 -23.87 2.26 16.46
N ILE A 208 -24.39 3.36 15.91
CA ILE A 208 -24.68 4.59 16.64
C ILE A 208 -25.83 4.41 17.65
N GLU A 209 -26.82 3.58 17.35
CA GLU A 209 -27.87 3.22 18.31
C GLU A 209 -27.28 2.61 19.59
N LYS A 210 -26.26 1.77 19.43
CA LYS A 210 -25.60 1.05 20.52
C LYS A 210 -24.45 1.86 21.15
N TYR A 211 -23.75 2.64 20.33
CA TYR A 211 -22.58 3.44 20.71
C TYR A 211 -22.76 4.91 20.24
N PRO A 212 -23.53 5.74 20.97
CA PRO A 212 -23.91 7.09 20.52
C PRO A 212 -22.72 8.05 20.28
N ASP A 213 -21.58 7.77 20.94
CA ASP A 213 -20.35 8.54 20.84
C ASP A 213 -19.35 8.02 19.79
N LEU A 214 -19.78 7.05 18.96
CA LEU A 214 -18.95 6.54 17.88
C LEU A 214 -18.79 7.59 16.76
N GLU A 215 -17.58 7.64 16.21
CA GLU A 215 -17.20 8.39 15.01
C GLU A 215 -16.46 7.47 14.02
N VAL A 216 -16.76 7.60 12.74
CA VAL A 216 -16.13 6.81 11.65
C VAL A 216 -15.28 7.74 10.80
N VAL A 217 -13.98 7.44 10.67
CA VAL A 217 -13.04 8.19 9.84
C VAL A 217 -12.53 7.32 8.70
N ILE A 218 -12.83 7.70 7.48
CA ILE A 218 -12.41 6.99 6.26
C ILE A 218 -11.30 7.79 5.57
N VAL A 219 -10.10 7.22 5.52
CA VAL A 219 -8.90 7.86 4.98
C VAL A 219 -8.54 7.25 3.63
N GLY A 220 -8.48 8.07 2.58
CA GLY A 220 -8.04 7.69 1.26
C GLY A 220 -8.79 8.37 0.12
N GLY A 221 -8.11 8.50 -1.00
CA GLY A 221 -8.65 9.03 -2.25
C GLY A 221 -8.74 7.96 -3.34
N GLY A 222 -9.41 8.27 -4.43
CA GLY A 222 -9.58 7.39 -5.58
C GLY A 222 -10.76 7.83 -6.46
N ASN A 223 -11.04 7.06 -7.51
CA ASN A 223 -12.09 7.39 -8.48
C ASN A 223 -13.53 7.25 -7.93
N ASP A 224 -13.71 6.57 -6.80
CA ASP A 224 -15.00 6.38 -6.13
C ASP A 224 -15.20 7.34 -4.92
N TYR A 225 -14.25 8.25 -4.69
CA TYR A 225 -14.26 9.16 -3.54
C TYR A 225 -15.50 10.04 -3.46
N ASN A 226 -15.94 10.61 -4.59
CA ASN A 226 -17.12 11.47 -4.61
C ASN A 226 -18.41 10.70 -4.24
N ARG A 227 -18.51 9.42 -4.67
CA ARG A 227 -19.63 8.55 -4.29
C ARG A 227 -19.60 8.22 -2.80
N LEU A 228 -18.40 8.00 -2.25
CA LEU A 228 -18.20 7.80 -0.81
C LEU A 228 -18.67 9.01 0.00
N VAL A 229 -18.26 10.22 -0.40
CA VAL A 229 -18.70 11.47 0.25
C VAL A 229 -20.22 11.63 0.20
N GLY A 230 -20.85 11.30 -0.93
CA GLY A 230 -22.32 11.27 -1.05
C GLY A 230 -22.96 10.33 -0.03
N LYS A 231 -22.42 9.10 0.14
CA LYS A 231 -22.92 8.15 1.12
C LYS A 231 -22.72 8.61 2.58
N ILE A 232 -21.59 9.25 2.88
CA ILE A 232 -21.34 9.84 4.20
C ILE A 232 -22.39 10.94 4.50
N ASN A 233 -22.69 11.80 3.54
CA ASN A 233 -23.71 12.85 3.72
C ASN A 233 -25.10 12.26 3.96
N GLU A 234 -25.46 11.18 3.24
CA GLU A 234 -26.70 10.44 3.46
C GLU A 234 -26.78 9.89 4.89
N VAL A 235 -25.73 9.17 5.36
CA VAL A 235 -25.70 8.59 6.71
C VAL A 235 -25.75 9.66 7.79
N ASN A 236 -24.98 10.75 7.65
CA ASN A 236 -25.00 11.87 8.58
C ASN A 236 -26.37 12.58 8.60
N GLY A 237 -27.03 12.71 7.44
CA GLY A 237 -28.37 13.27 7.31
C GLY A 237 -29.44 12.41 8.01
N ILE A 238 -29.40 11.09 7.82
CA ILE A 238 -30.31 10.14 8.51
C ILE A 238 -30.17 10.26 10.03
N LEU A 239 -28.94 10.38 10.53
CA LEU A 239 -28.63 10.43 11.96
C LEU A 239 -28.77 11.84 12.56
N GLY A 240 -29.02 12.88 11.75
CA GLY A 240 -29.13 14.27 12.21
C GLY A 240 -27.88 14.82 12.89
N LYS A 241 -26.75 14.14 12.76
CA LYS A 241 -25.45 14.54 13.33
C LYS A 241 -24.30 14.03 12.47
N ARG A 242 -23.13 14.68 12.57
CA ARG A 242 -21.91 14.23 11.93
C ARG A 242 -21.30 13.05 12.68
N VAL A 243 -21.37 11.86 12.10
CA VAL A 243 -20.83 10.61 12.64
C VAL A 243 -19.77 10.00 11.76
N ALA A 244 -19.76 10.30 10.46
CA ALA A 244 -18.78 9.80 9.52
C ALA A 244 -18.13 10.93 8.74
N ILE A 245 -16.84 10.81 8.48
CA ILE A 245 -16.07 11.74 7.65
C ILE A 245 -15.18 10.96 6.69
N ALA A 246 -14.84 11.59 5.56
CA ALA A 246 -13.80 11.11 4.65
C ALA A 246 -12.71 12.16 4.50
N THR A 247 -11.48 11.70 4.45
CA THR A 247 -10.34 12.49 3.97
C THR A 247 -9.99 12.02 2.56
N ASN A 248 -9.42 12.89 1.75
CA ASN A 248 -8.81 12.45 0.49
C ASN A 248 -7.50 11.69 0.79
N GLY A 249 -6.69 11.35 -0.24
CA GLY A 249 -5.41 10.71 -0.05
C GLY A 249 -4.48 11.50 0.88
N ARG A 250 -3.88 10.81 1.86
CA ARG A 250 -3.03 11.39 2.91
C ARG A 250 -1.70 10.64 3.00
N THR A 251 -0.65 11.32 3.42
CA THR A 251 0.66 10.74 3.75
C THR A 251 0.92 10.66 5.26
N ASP A 252 0.15 11.38 6.06
CA ASP A 252 0.18 11.42 7.51
C ASP A 252 -0.82 10.44 8.16
N ILE A 253 -0.95 9.25 7.55
CA ILE A 253 -1.88 8.18 7.96
C ILE A 253 -1.64 7.77 9.42
N ASN A 254 -0.38 7.82 9.88
CA ASN A 254 -0.01 7.51 11.26
C ASN A 254 -0.80 8.31 12.30
N LYS A 255 -1.13 9.58 12.00
CA LYS A 255 -1.91 10.44 12.89
C LYS A 255 -3.37 10.00 12.97
N PHE A 256 -3.96 9.63 11.84
CA PHE A 256 -5.32 9.07 11.81
C PHE A 256 -5.39 7.73 12.54
N VAL A 257 -4.40 6.85 12.32
CA VAL A 257 -4.31 5.57 13.04
C VAL A 257 -4.18 5.81 14.55
N ALA A 258 -3.32 6.74 14.98
CA ALA A 258 -3.13 7.09 16.40
C ALA A 258 -4.43 7.63 17.02
N SER A 259 -5.22 8.42 16.27
CA SER A 259 -6.50 8.97 16.72
C SER A 259 -7.61 7.93 16.91
N GLY A 260 -7.48 6.74 16.32
CA GLY A 260 -8.50 5.68 16.37
C GLY A 260 -8.45 4.82 17.63
N ASP A 261 -9.60 4.30 18.05
CA ASP A 261 -9.71 3.24 19.06
C ASP A 261 -9.73 1.85 18.42
N MET A 262 -10.19 1.77 17.16
CA MET A 262 -10.25 0.55 16.34
C MET A 262 -9.89 0.89 14.90
N PHE A 263 -9.26 -0.07 14.24
CA PHE A 263 -8.85 0.06 12.85
C PHE A 263 -9.49 -1.03 11.97
N ILE A 264 -9.88 -0.66 10.77
CA ILE A 264 -10.32 -1.60 9.72
C ILE A 264 -9.40 -1.41 8.51
N GLY A 265 -8.90 -2.49 7.96
CA GLY A 265 -8.07 -2.46 6.75
C GLY A 265 -7.28 -3.74 6.52
N VAL A 266 -6.40 -3.70 5.54
CA VAL A 266 -5.65 -4.88 5.08
C VAL A 266 -4.19 -4.56 4.82
N SER A 267 -3.38 -5.60 4.66
CA SER A 267 -2.00 -5.54 4.22
C SER A 267 -1.16 -4.59 5.09
N ARG A 268 -0.43 -3.70 4.45
CA ARG A 268 0.44 -2.72 5.11
C ARG A 268 -0.32 -1.86 6.13
N ALA A 269 -1.51 -1.36 5.79
CA ALA A 269 -2.29 -0.50 6.68
C ALA A 269 -2.73 -1.22 7.98
N ALA A 270 -3.05 -2.52 7.89
CA ALA A 270 -3.33 -3.33 9.07
C ALA A 270 -2.09 -3.48 9.96
N LEU A 271 -0.91 -3.71 9.38
CA LEU A 271 0.36 -3.80 10.13
C LEU A 271 0.74 -2.47 10.78
N GLU A 272 0.52 -1.35 10.09
CA GLU A 272 0.71 0.00 10.61
C GLU A 272 -0.17 0.27 11.84
N ALA A 273 -1.44 -0.15 11.78
CA ALA A 273 -2.34 -0.03 12.93
C ALA A 273 -1.96 -0.96 14.09
N MET A 274 -1.52 -2.19 13.80
CA MET A 274 -1.00 -3.10 14.84
C MET A 274 0.25 -2.53 15.51
N SER A 275 1.16 -1.90 14.74
CA SER A 275 2.33 -1.20 15.27
C SER A 275 1.93 -0.08 16.24
N ALA A 276 0.87 0.65 15.92
CA ALA A 276 0.27 1.66 16.80
C ALA A 276 -0.63 1.06 17.90
N GLN A 277 -0.54 -0.27 18.15
CA GLN A 277 -1.25 -0.99 19.21
C GLN A 277 -2.80 -0.87 19.14
N LYS A 278 -3.34 -0.68 17.92
CA LYS A 278 -4.79 -0.60 17.75
C LYS A 278 -5.39 -1.99 17.53
N PRO A 279 -6.57 -2.29 18.10
CA PRO A 279 -7.39 -3.43 17.67
C PRO A 279 -7.68 -3.32 16.17
N VAL A 280 -7.49 -4.42 15.41
CA VAL A 280 -7.63 -4.43 13.95
C VAL A 280 -8.67 -5.43 13.50
N ILE A 281 -9.61 -4.98 12.68
CA ILE A 281 -10.45 -5.85 11.85
C ILE A 281 -9.80 -5.95 10.47
N ILE A 282 -9.44 -7.17 10.06
CA ILE A 282 -8.84 -7.41 8.76
C ILE A 282 -9.97 -7.64 7.76
N ALA A 283 -10.23 -6.61 6.94
CA ALA A 283 -11.28 -6.58 5.92
C ALA A 283 -10.83 -5.76 4.71
N GLY A 284 -10.97 -6.32 3.53
CA GLY A 284 -10.59 -5.68 2.26
C GLY A 284 -11.31 -6.27 1.06
N ASN A 285 -10.98 -5.77 -0.12
CA ASN A 285 -11.57 -6.21 -1.39
C ASN A 285 -11.20 -7.64 -1.81
N GLU A 286 -10.32 -8.32 -1.10
CA GLU A 286 -9.91 -9.70 -1.38
C GLU A 286 -10.44 -10.70 -0.34
N GLY A 287 -11.03 -10.21 0.76
CA GLY A 287 -11.64 -11.05 1.77
C GLY A 287 -11.74 -10.41 3.16
N TYR A 288 -12.20 -11.21 4.10
CA TYR A 288 -12.46 -10.86 5.49
C TYR A 288 -11.93 -11.96 6.42
N ILE A 289 -11.23 -11.56 7.47
CA ILE A 289 -10.78 -12.45 8.57
C ILE A 289 -11.44 -12.04 9.89
N GLY A 290 -11.91 -10.81 9.99
CA GLY A 290 -12.49 -10.23 11.21
C GLY A 290 -11.46 -9.70 12.18
N VAL A 291 -11.80 -9.64 13.47
CA VAL A 291 -10.90 -9.14 14.51
C VAL A 291 -9.65 -10.00 14.55
N PHE A 292 -8.49 -9.35 14.42
CA PHE A 292 -7.19 -10.04 14.44
C PHE A 292 -6.86 -10.51 15.86
N GLY A 293 -6.49 -11.77 15.97
CA GLY A 293 -5.99 -12.41 17.19
C GLY A 293 -4.86 -13.38 16.87
N LYS A 294 -4.23 -13.95 17.88
CA LYS A 294 -3.11 -14.91 17.72
C LYS A 294 -3.50 -16.13 16.86
N ASP A 295 -4.74 -16.58 16.98
CA ASP A 295 -5.33 -17.68 16.22
C ASP A 295 -5.40 -17.42 14.70
N LYS A 296 -5.37 -16.15 14.31
CA LYS A 296 -5.46 -15.70 12.90
C LYS A 296 -4.11 -15.33 12.29
N THR A 297 -3.01 -15.49 13.02
CA THR A 297 -1.66 -15.08 12.57
C THR A 297 -1.26 -15.80 11.28
N ASP A 298 -1.39 -17.13 11.23
CA ASP A 298 -0.92 -17.93 10.10
C ASP A 298 -1.64 -17.59 8.80
N ILE A 299 -2.98 -17.48 8.83
CA ILE A 299 -3.76 -17.11 7.66
C ILE A 299 -3.48 -15.69 7.20
N SER A 300 -3.24 -14.78 8.14
CA SER A 300 -2.92 -13.38 7.86
C SER A 300 -1.55 -13.24 7.19
N VAL A 301 -0.52 -13.82 7.78
CA VAL A 301 0.86 -13.79 7.26
C VAL A 301 0.96 -14.46 5.89
N LYS A 302 0.24 -15.59 5.69
CA LYS A 302 0.21 -16.32 4.42
C LYS A 302 -0.20 -15.45 3.24
N THR A 303 -1.10 -14.49 3.45
CA THR A 303 -1.69 -13.63 2.41
C THR A 303 -1.27 -12.16 2.53
N ASN A 304 -0.19 -11.86 3.27
CA ASN A 304 0.22 -10.48 3.56
C ASN A 304 -0.92 -9.63 4.15
N PHE A 305 -1.72 -10.20 5.04
CA PHE A 305 -2.88 -9.56 5.66
C PHE A 305 -3.92 -9.03 4.64
N CYS A 306 -3.99 -9.62 3.45
CA CYS A 306 -4.94 -9.23 2.39
C CYS A 306 -6.19 -10.10 2.34
N CYS A 307 -6.26 -11.16 3.13
CA CYS A 307 -7.40 -12.09 3.21
C CYS A 307 -7.74 -12.82 1.90
N ARG A 308 -6.79 -12.95 0.96
CA ARG A 308 -7.04 -13.65 -0.30
C ARG A 308 -7.58 -15.06 -0.07
N SER A 309 -8.65 -15.39 -0.77
CA SER A 309 -9.38 -16.68 -0.66
C SER A 309 -10.16 -16.88 0.65
N CYS A 310 -10.34 -15.83 1.46
CA CYS A 310 -11.26 -15.80 2.57
C CYS A 310 -12.66 -15.37 2.13
N GLU A 311 -13.63 -15.44 3.03
CA GLU A 311 -14.98 -14.91 2.83
C GLU A 311 -14.95 -13.41 2.51
N MET A 312 -15.87 -12.95 1.66
CA MET A 312 -15.95 -11.52 1.33
C MET A 312 -16.65 -10.75 2.45
N PRO A 313 -16.17 -9.52 2.77
CA PRO A 313 -16.80 -8.71 3.81
C PRO A 313 -18.23 -8.32 3.40
N THR A 314 -19.15 -8.47 4.36
CA THR A 314 -20.55 -8.06 4.26
C THR A 314 -20.89 -7.09 5.37
N ASP A 315 -22.06 -6.46 5.29
CA ASP A 315 -22.56 -5.57 6.35
C ASP A 315 -22.69 -6.34 7.68
N ASP A 316 -23.22 -7.57 7.65
CA ASP A 316 -23.42 -8.39 8.84
C ASP A 316 -22.10 -8.80 9.52
N LEU A 317 -21.04 -9.02 8.73
CA LEU A 317 -19.72 -9.37 9.26
C LEU A 317 -18.99 -8.16 9.89
N LEU A 318 -19.37 -6.93 9.52
CA LEU A 318 -18.80 -5.70 10.07
C LEU A 318 -19.60 -5.15 11.25
N TYR A 319 -20.85 -5.59 11.45
CA TYR A 319 -21.69 -5.26 12.61
C TYR A 319 -21.39 -6.14 13.80
#